data_bfbb9dd04d81cd65763782d7e62efdd7
#
_entry.id   bfbb9dd04d81cd65763782d7e62efdd7
#
_cell.length_a   1.000
_cell.length_b   1.000
_cell.length_c   1.000
_cell.angle_alpha   90.00
_cell.angle_beta   90.00
_cell.angle_gamma   90.00
#
_symmetry.space_group_name_H-M   'P 1'
#
loop_
_entity.id
_entity.type
_entity.pdbx_description
1 polymer ?
#
loop_
_entity_poly.entity_id
_entity_poly.type
_entity_poly.pdbx_seq_one_letter_code
_entity_poly.pdbx_strand_id
1 'polypeptide(L)'
;MIKPKLGIIPNFKERFMNNYSKQREAILDVMKENLVHPTAEEIYHLVLEKEPQISKSTVYRNINILVELGEIKKINMTVGPDRYDYLYKEHSHAICEKCGNIFDFYYDFNKDEISKELLKQIGNNMDINSITIYGICEDCKSNNKK
;
A
#
# COMPACT_ATOMS: atom_id res chain seq x y z
N MET A 1 -7.60 -28.27 10.04
CA MET A 1 -7.05 -26.93 10.29
C MET A 1 -8.17 -25.91 10.17
N ILE A 2 -8.63 -25.42 11.30
CA ILE A 2 -9.73 -24.47 11.37
C ILE A 2 -9.21 -23.14 10.86
N LYS A 3 -9.66 -22.70 9.67
CA LYS A 3 -9.49 -21.31 9.26
C LYS A 3 -10.05 -20.42 10.38
N PRO A 4 -9.31 -19.47 10.93
CA PRO A 4 -9.96 -18.46 11.74
C PRO A 4 -11.03 -17.85 10.84
N LYS A 5 -12.28 -18.01 11.23
CA LYS A 5 -13.39 -17.35 10.58
C LYS A 5 -13.16 -15.85 10.80
N LEU A 6 -12.49 -15.19 9.84
CA LEU A 6 -12.46 -13.72 9.74
C LEU A 6 -13.89 -13.14 9.58
N GLY A 7 -14.88 -14.00 9.62
CA GLY A 7 -16.29 -13.67 9.48
C GLY A 7 -17.01 -13.26 10.76
N ILE A 8 -16.31 -13.10 11.88
CA ILE A 8 -16.99 -12.86 13.16
C ILE A 8 -16.59 -11.50 13.77
N ILE A 9 -16.29 -10.52 12.94
CA ILE A 9 -16.44 -9.14 13.35
C ILE A 9 -17.27 -8.41 12.27
N PRO A 10 -18.56 -8.76 12.10
CA PRO A 10 -19.45 -7.96 11.25
C PRO A 10 -19.48 -6.49 11.71
N ASN A 11 -19.27 -6.26 13.01
CA ASN A 11 -19.22 -4.95 13.64
C ASN A 11 -17.95 -4.12 13.34
N PHE A 12 -16.81 -4.73 12.98
CA PHE A 12 -15.60 -3.95 12.74
C PHE A 12 -15.70 -3.18 11.41
N LYS A 13 -16.00 -3.88 10.33
CA LYS A 13 -16.17 -3.28 9.01
C LYS A 13 -17.38 -2.35 8.97
N GLU A 14 -18.51 -2.77 9.55
CA GLU A 14 -19.74 -1.95 9.68
C GLU A 14 -19.54 -0.74 10.59
N ARG A 15 -18.83 -0.89 11.71
CA ARG A 15 -18.52 0.21 12.64
C ARG A 15 -17.62 1.26 12.00
N PHE A 16 -16.65 0.86 11.17
CA PHE A 16 -15.79 1.78 10.43
C PHE A 16 -16.51 2.36 9.20
N MET A 17 -17.39 1.62 8.55
CA MET A 17 -18.20 2.12 7.44
C MET A 17 -19.26 3.12 7.91
N ASN A 18 -19.91 2.87 9.04
CA ASN A 18 -20.88 3.81 9.63
C ASN A 18 -20.25 5.11 10.14
N ASN A 19 -18.92 5.10 10.38
CA ASN A 19 -18.13 6.29 10.70
C ASN A 19 -17.30 6.78 9.49
N TYR A 20 -17.77 6.50 8.27
CA TYR A 20 -17.15 7.02 7.05
C TYR A 20 -17.18 8.54 7.11
N SER A 21 -16.06 9.12 7.51
CA SER A 21 -15.98 10.54 7.73
C SER A 21 -15.65 11.27 6.42
N LYS A 22 -16.15 12.48 6.29
CA LYS A 22 -15.78 13.43 5.24
C LYS A 22 -14.24 13.55 5.08
N GLN A 23 -13.52 13.37 6.17
CA GLN A 23 -12.05 13.40 6.19
C GLN A 23 -11.43 12.20 5.46
N ARG A 24 -11.99 10.99 5.60
CA ARG A 24 -11.52 9.81 4.84
C ARG A 24 -11.80 9.95 3.35
N GLU A 25 -12.97 10.48 3.01
CA GLU A 25 -13.32 10.77 1.62
C GLU A 25 -12.34 11.76 0.99
N ALA A 26 -11.99 12.84 1.69
CA ALA A 26 -10.99 13.79 1.24
C ALA A 26 -9.59 13.16 1.03
N ILE A 27 -9.20 12.24 1.89
CA ILE A 27 -7.94 11.48 1.72
C ILE A 27 -7.99 10.59 0.48
N LEU A 28 -9.09 9.84 0.27
CA LEU A 28 -9.27 8.99 -0.89
C LEU A 28 -9.28 9.80 -2.19
N ASP A 29 -9.93 10.96 -2.20
CA ASP A 29 -9.97 11.85 -3.36
C ASP A 29 -8.58 12.36 -3.72
N VAL A 30 -7.80 12.78 -2.73
CA VAL A 30 -6.40 13.17 -2.92
C VAL A 30 -5.58 12.02 -3.50
N MET A 31 -5.76 10.81 -3.00
CA MET A 31 -5.05 9.62 -3.49
C MET A 31 -5.43 9.28 -4.94
N LYS A 32 -6.71 9.42 -5.31
CA LYS A 32 -7.21 9.19 -6.68
C LYS A 32 -6.68 10.22 -7.68
N GLU A 33 -6.61 11.47 -7.26
CA GLU A 33 -6.13 12.59 -8.09
C GLU A 33 -4.62 12.55 -8.29
N ASN A 34 -3.87 11.99 -7.32
CA ASN A 34 -2.42 11.93 -7.30
C ASN A 34 -1.95 10.47 -7.32
N LEU A 35 -1.96 9.86 -8.52
CA LEU A 35 -1.52 8.48 -8.74
C LEU A 35 0.01 8.30 -8.67
N VAL A 36 0.67 9.11 -7.88
CA VAL A 36 2.04 8.92 -7.43
C VAL A 36 2.02 8.29 -6.04
N HIS A 37 3.06 7.64 -5.62
CA HIS A 37 3.12 6.97 -4.32
C HIS A 37 3.49 7.97 -3.22
N PRO A 38 2.52 8.73 -2.67
CA PRO A 38 2.81 9.76 -1.68
C PRO A 38 3.14 9.16 -0.32
N THR A 39 3.94 9.88 0.44
CA THR A 39 4.13 9.65 1.88
C THR A 39 2.90 10.14 2.66
N ALA A 40 2.77 9.73 3.92
CA ALA A 40 1.70 10.25 4.79
C ALA A 40 1.78 11.77 4.99
N GLU A 41 2.98 12.33 5.01
CA GLU A 41 3.23 13.78 5.09
C GLU A 41 2.72 14.50 3.83
N GLU A 42 3.03 13.97 2.65
CA GLU A 42 2.55 14.52 1.37
C GLU A 42 1.03 14.43 1.28
N ILE A 43 0.43 13.32 1.69
CA ILE A 43 -1.04 13.18 1.78
C ILE A 43 -1.62 14.26 2.70
N TYR A 44 -1.02 14.46 3.87
CA TYR A 44 -1.48 15.49 4.80
C TYR A 44 -1.48 16.88 4.17
N HIS A 45 -0.39 17.27 3.49
CA HIS A 45 -0.33 18.57 2.82
C HIS A 45 -1.36 18.72 1.70
N LEU A 46 -1.60 17.69 0.91
CA LEU A 46 -2.62 17.70 -0.14
C LEU A 46 -4.05 17.79 0.44
N VAL A 47 -4.31 17.09 1.55
CA VAL A 47 -5.61 17.14 2.22
C VAL A 47 -5.87 18.50 2.86
N LEU A 48 -4.84 19.19 3.36
CA LEU A 48 -4.97 20.55 3.91
C LEU A 48 -5.54 21.55 2.90
N GLU A 49 -5.29 21.37 1.61
CA GLU A 49 -5.84 22.23 0.56
C GLU A 49 -7.38 22.11 0.47
N LYS A 50 -7.91 20.93 0.77
CA LYS A 50 -9.36 20.64 0.76
C LYS A 50 -10.03 20.83 2.13
N GLU A 51 -9.32 20.48 3.17
CA GLU A 51 -9.79 20.52 4.57
C GLU A 51 -8.79 21.26 5.46
N PRO A 52 -8.78 22.62 5.44
CA PRO A 52 -7.74 23.42 6.12
C PRO A 52 -7.69 23.26 7.64
N GLN A 53 -8.76 22.75 8.25
CA GLN A 53 -8.85 22.55 9.71
C GLN A 53 -8.44 21.15 10.17
N ILE A 54 -8.09 20.25 9.23
CA ILE A 54 -7.74 18.88 9.60
C ILE A 54 -6.39 18.81 10.32
N SER A 55 -6.32 18.05 11.41
CA SER A 55 -5.06 17.82 12.11
C SER A 55 -4.24 16.72 11.44
N LYS A 56 -2.92 16.79 11.58
CA LYS A 56 -1.99 15.78 11.10
C LYS A 56 -2.30 14.39 11.70
N SER A 57 -2.57 14.33 13.00
CA SER A 57 -2.93 13.09 13.68
C SER A 57 -4.21 12.45 13.14
N THR A 58 -5.19 13.27 12.76
CA THR A 58 -6.43 12.79 12.12
C THR A 58 -6.14 12.17 10.76
N VAL A 59 -5.31 12.81 9.94
CA VAL A 59 -4.92 12.28 8.62
C VAL A 59 -4.21 10.94 8.78
N TYR A 60 -3.20 10.86 9.63
CA TYR A 60 -2.43 9.64 9.87
C TYR A 60 -3.31 8.48 10.39
N ARG A 61 -4.22 8.76 11.32
CA ARG A 61 -5.18 7.77 11.81
C ARG A 61 -6.09 7.26 10.69
N ASN A 62 -6.62 8.14 9.87
CA ASN A 62 -7.51 7.76 8.77
C ASN A 62 -6.76 7.02 7.64
N ILE A 63 -5.51 7.35 7.36
CA ILE A 63 -4.65 6.57 6.45
C ILE A 63 -4.55 5.12 6.95
N ASN A 64 -4.25 4.90 8.23
CA ASN A 64 -4.16 3.56 8.79
C ASN A 64 -5.49 2.80 8.69
N ILE A 65 -6.62 3.46 8.95
CA ILE A 65 -7.95 2.88 8.78
C ILE A 65 -8.19 2.45 7.32
N LEU A 66 -7.83 3.30 6.35
CA LEU A 66 -7.98 3.00 4.93
C LEU A 66 -7.10 1.82 4.48
N VAL A 67 -5.90 1.69 5.05
CA VAL A 67 -5.04 0.52 4.82
C VAL A 67 -5.68 -0.75 5.39
N GLU A 68 -6.20 -0.70 6.60
CA GLU A 68 -6.90 -1.84 7.24
C GLU A 68 -8.17 -2.25 6.47
N LEU A 69 -8.88 -1.29 5.89
CA LEU A 69 -10.04 -1.53 5.04
C LEU A 69 -9.68 -2.06 3.65
N GLY A 70 -8.40 -2.02 3.27
CA GLY A 70 -7.94 -2.41 1.92
C GLY A 70 -8.28 -1.40 0.83
N GLU A 71 -8.62 -0.16 1.18
CA GLU A 71 -8.89 0.93 0.23
C GLU A 71 -7.63 1.52 -0.36
N ILE A 72 -6.56 1.55 0.42
CA ILE A 72 -5.21 1.93 0.00
C ILE A 72 -4.20 0.89 0.48
N LYS A 73 -3.08 0.82 -0.19
CA LYS A 73 -1.97 -0.08 0.14
C LYS A 73 -0.79 0.71 0.71
N LYS A 74 -0.23 0.20 1.79
CA LYS A 74 1.04 0.69 2.32
C LYS A 74 2.20 -0.01 1.61
N ILE A 75 3.15 0.76 1.11
CA ILE A 75 4.39 0.30 0.49
C ILE A 75 5.52 0.53 1.49
N ASN A 76 6.09 -0.56 2.00
CA ASN A 76 7.22 -0.49 2.91
C ASN A 76 8.50 -0.17 2.15
N MET A 77 9.13 0.94 2.50
CA MET A 77 10.33 1.43 1.84
C MET A 77 11.59 0.99 2.58
N THR A 78 12.65 0.71 1.85
CA THR A 78 14.00 0.49 2.40
C THR A 78 14.77 1.79 2.60
N VAL A 79 14.37 2.84 1.89
CA VAL A 79 14.95 4.19 1.96
C VAL A 79 13.83 5.21 2.09
N GLY A 80 13.92 6.04 3.13
CA GLY A 80 12.93 7.07 3.41
C GLY A 80 11.64 6.52 4.05
N PRO A 81 10.62 7.40 4.20
CA PRO A 81 9.34 7.03 4.80
C PRO A 81 8.54 6.09 3.88
N ASP A 82 7.66 5.32 4.50
CA ASP A 82 6.72 4.48 3.77
C ASP A 82 5.80 5.29 2.86
N ARG A 83 5.38 4.68 1.78
CA ARG A 83 4.52 5.30 0.77
C ARG A 83 3.19 4.57 0.70
N TYR A 84 2.23 5.21 0.05
CA TYR A 84 0.87 4.71 -0.06
C TYR A 84 0.40 4.72 -1.51
N ASP A 85 -0.42 3.73 -1.86
CA ASP A 85 -0.93 3.54 -3.19
C ASP A 85 -2.45 3.35 -3.18
N TYR A 86 -3.15 3.98 -4.13
CA TYR A 86 -4.56 3.77 -4.32
C TYR A 86 -4.81 2.54 -5.22
N LEU A 87 -5.54 1.57 -4.68
CA LEU A 87 -5.78 0.29 -5.35
C LEU A 87 -6.98 0.37 -6.31
N TYR A 88 -6.81 0.94 -7.49
CA TYR A 88 -7.84 0.87 -8.51
C TYR A 88 -7.67 -0.30 -9.49
N LYS A 89 -6.48 -0.84 -9.61
CA LYS A 89 -6.13 -2.03 -10.40
C LYS A 89 -4.95 -2.75 -9.77
N GLU A 90 -5.05 -4.08 -9.69
CA GLU A 90 -3.95 -4.88 -9.13
C GLU A 90 -2.70 -4.74 -9.99
N HIS A 91 -1.59 -4.41 -9.37
CA HIS A 91 -0.27 -4.30 -9.97
C HIS A 91 0.82 -4.63 -8.96
N SER A 92 2.04 -4.77 -9.44
CA SER A 92 3.23 -5.01 -8.63
C SER A 92 4.12 -3.76 -8.59
N HIS A 93 4.99 -3.70 -7.61
CA HIS A 93 5.95 -2.61 -7.44
C HIS A 93 7.38 -3.11 -7.58
N ALA A 94 8.21 -2.34 -8.26
CA ALA A 94 9.66 -2.47 -8.23
C ALA A 94 10.24 -1.24 -7.54
N ILE A 95 11.05 -1.46 -6.50
CA ILE A 95 11.58 -0.40 -5.64
C ILE A 95 13.10 -0.38 -5.75
N CYS A 96 13.67 0.77 -6.08
CA CYS A 96 15.10 0.95 -6.05
C CYS A 96 15.59 1.17 -4.62
N GLU A 97 16.43 0.28 -4.14
CA GLU A 97 16.98 0.36 -2.78
C GLU A 97 17.99 1.51 -2.59
N LYS A 98 18.46 2.10 -3.68
CA LYS A 98 19.41 3.21 -3.62
C LYS A 98 18.74 4.58 -3.62
N CYS A 99 17.83 4.85 -4.57
CA CYS A 99 17.17 6.15 -4.67
C CYS A 99 15.74 6.19 -4.13
N GLY A 100 15.14 5.04 -3.83
CA GLY A 100 13.77 4.94 -3.33
C GLY A 100 12.69 5.14 -4.40
N ASN A 101 13.04 5.20 -5.68
CA ASN A 101 12.04 5.27 -6.75
C ASN A 101 11.20 4.00 -6.79
N ILE A 102 9.90 4.19 -7.01
CA ILE A 102 8.92 3.12 -7.15
C ILE A 102 8.42 3.11 -8.58
N PHE A 103 8.40 1.93 -9.18
CA PHE A 103 7.89 1.68 -10.52
C PHE A 103 6.73 0.71 -10.44
N ASP A 104 5.59 1.09 -11.00
CA ASP A 104 4.47 0.18 -11.17
C ASP A 104 4.71 -0.70 -12.39
N PHE A 105 4.43 -1.98 -12.27
CA PHE A 105 4.44 -2.87 -13.40
C PHE A 105 3.36 -3.94 -13.30
N TYR A 106 2.92 -4.39 -14.45
CA TYR A 106 1.84 -5.36 -14.59
C TYR A 106 2.43 -6.66 -15.12
N TYR A 107 2.40 -7.68 -14.30
CA TYR A 107 2.84 -9.02 -14.67
C TYR A 107 1.94 -10.06 -13.99
N ASP A 108 1.49 -11.01 -14.76
CA ASP A 108 0.68 -12.11 -14.25
C ASP A 108 1.61 -13.18 -13.64
N PHE A 109 1.88 -13.00 -12.36
CA PHE A 109 2.60 -14.00 -11.59
C PHE A 109 1.70 -15.20 -11.32
N ASN A 110 2.16 -16.40 -11.66
CA ASN A 110 1.47 -17.63 -11.29
C ASN A 110 1.59 -17.84 -9.77
N LYS A 111 0.69 -17.20 -9.03
CA LYS A 111 0.67 -17.23 -7.56
C LYS A 111 0.46 -18.65 -7.02
N ASP A 112 -0.31 -19.48 -7.73
CA ASP A 112 -0.55 -20.88 -7.34
C ASP A 112 0.73 -21.72 -7.42
N GLU A 113 1.53 -21.51 -8.45
CA GLU A 113 2.81 -22.19 -8.61
C GLU A 113 3.80 -21.78 -7.51
N ILE A 114 3.87 -20.48 -7.21
CA ILE A 114 4.70 -19.96 -6.12
C ILE A 114 4.23 -20.53 -4.78
N SER A 115 2.93 -20.57 -4.52
CA SER A 115 2.38 -21.17 -3.29
C SER A 115 2.70 -22.64 -3.14
N LYS A 116 2.64 -23.43 -4.23
CA LYS A 116 3.04 -24.83 -4.24
C LYS A 116 4.52 -25.02 -3.94
N GLU A 117 5.36 -24.17 -4.52
CA GLU A 117 6.80 -24.21 -4.27
C GLU A 117 7.15 -23.82 -2.83
N LEU A 118 6.47 -22.82 -2.27
CA LEU A 118 6.58 -22.47 -0.85
C LEU A 118 6.20 -23.65 0.06
N LEU A 119 5.08 -24.32 -0.24
CA LEU A 119 4.65 -25.50 0.51
C LEU A 119 5.72 -26.61 0.49
N LYS A 120 6.33 -26.84 -0.67
CA LYS A 120 7.36 -27.86 -0.85
C LYS A 120 8.64 -27.54 -0.09
N GLN A 121 9.10 -26.26 -0.13
CA GLN A 121 10.38 -25.87 0.43
C GLN A 121 10.32 -25.57 1.94
N ILE A 122 9.26 -24.92 2.40
CA ILE A 122 9.14 -24.46 3.79
C ILE A 122 7.98 -25.12 4.55
N GLY A 123 7.24 -26.02 3.93
CA GLY A 123 6.12 -26.73 4.56
C GLY A 123 4.93 -25.84 4.90
N ASN A 124 4.81 -24.64 4.29
CA ASN A 124 3.74 -23.69 4.55
C ASN A 124 3.05 -23.30 3.24
N ASN A 125 1.73 -23.43 3.21
CA ASN A 125 0.90 -22.99 2.10
C ASN A 125 0.44 -21.55 2.36
N MET A 126 0.85 -20.63 1.51
CA MET A 126 0.54 -19.22 1.64
C MET A 126 -0.37 -18.73 0.51
N ASP A 127 -1.42 -18.01 0.86
CA ASP A 127 -2.18 -17.22 -0.10
C ASP A 127 -1.42 -15.93 -0.40
N ILE A 128 -0.94 -15.78 -1.63
CA ILE A 128 -0.10 -14.65 -2.02
C ILE A 128 -0.97 -13.46 -2.43
N ASN A 129 -0.89 -12.39 -1.66
CA ASN A 129 -1.65 -11.16 -1.93
C ASN A 129 -0.90 -10.22 -2.88
N SER A 130 0.41 -10.09 -2.72
CA SER A 130 1.20 -9.14 -3.52
C SER A 130 2.64 -9.63 -3.69
N ILE A 131 3.29 -9.12 -4.73
CA ILE A 131 4.72 -9.34 -5.00
C ILE A 131 5.36 -7.97 -5.19
N THR A 132 6.45 -7.74 -4.47
CA THR A 132 7.26 -6.53 -4.59
C THR A 132 8.70 -6.93 -4.89
N ILE A 133 9.31 -6.26 -5.85
CA ILE A 133 10.70 -6.49 -6.27
C ILE A 133 11.56 -5.35 -5.74
N TYR A 134 12.69 -5.69 -5.13
CA TYR A 134 13.71 -4.74 -4.69
C TYR A 134 14.98 -4.93 -5.51
N GLY A 135 15.59 -3.84 -5.90
CA GLY A 135 16.81 -3.86 -6.69
C GLY A 135 17.41 -2.48 -6.89
N ILE A 136 18.27 -2.33 -7.88
CA ILE A 136 18.93 -1.06 -8.23
C ILE A 136 18.47 -0.64 -9.62
N CYS A 137 17.88 0.54 -9.75
CA CYS A 137 17.41 1.06 -11.04
C CYS A 137 18.57 1.44 -11.96
N GLU A 138 18.28 1.55 -13.25
CA GLU A 138 19.30 1.83 -14.28
C GLU A 138 20.05 3.13 -14.03
N ASP A 139 19.35 4.19 -13.63
CA ASP A 139 19.97 5.48 -13.32
C ASP A 139 21.00 5.37 -12.18
N CYS A 140 20.65 4.61 -11.14
CA CYS A 140 21.56 4.38 -10.02
C CYS A 140 22.75 3.49 -10.37
N LYS A 141 22.60 2.54 -11.29
CA LYS A 141 23.70 1.72 -11.81
C LYS A 141 24.66 2.59 -12.66
N SER A 142 24.12 3.42 -13.53
CA SER A 142 24.89 4.29 -14.42
C SER A 142 25.71 5.32 -13.66
N ASN A 143 25.19 5.86 -12.56
CA ASN A 143 25.89 6.83 -11.71
C ASN A 143 27.03 6.20 -10.87
N ASN A 144 27.13 4.88 -10.78
CA ASN A 144 28.24 4.17 -10.13
C ASN A 144 29.45 3.91 -11.04
N LYS A 145 29.36 4.26 -12.33
CA LYS A 145 30.44 4.08 -13.32
C LYS A 145 31.37 5.29 -13.45
N LYS A 146 31.29 6.21 -12.52
CA LYS A 146 32.24 7.34 -12.42
C LYS A 146 33.25 7.12 -11.32
#